data_ac982856d1f996c8ae13dc12ad6c4478
#
_entry.id   ac982856d1f996c8ae13dc12ad6c4478
#
_cell.length_a   1.000
_cell.length_b   1.000
_cell.length_c   1.000
_cell.angle_alpha   90.00
_cell.angle_beta   90.00
_cell.angle_gamma   90.00
#
_symmetry.space_group_name_H-M   'P 1'
#
loop_
_entity.id
_entity.type
_entity.pdbx_description
1 polymer ?
#
loop_
_entity_poly.entity_id
_entity_poly.type
_entity_poly.pdbx_seq_one_letter_code
_entity_poly.pdbx_strand_id
1 'polypeptide(L)'
;MQYGQVEKGVFLARPNRFIALVALNGAETVCHVKNTGRCRELLVPGAAVYLEKGTNPGRKTAYDLIAVEKGHRLINMDAQAPNKAFAEWALRFDPTATAVHSEYRFGQSRLDFCLETLKGLHLVEVKGVTLEENGHVRFPDAPTERGVKHLHELIHAVELGHQATAFFVIQMADVLDFLPNDVTHPTFGAALRQAKAAGVGVEAWCCRVTPDSMEIDKPVKVIL
;
A
#
# COMPACT_ATOMS: atom_id res chain seq x y z
N MET A 1 4.05 -3.30 11.37
CA MET A 1 2.70 -3.66 11.82
C MET A 1 2.56 -5.18 11.88
N GLN A 2 1.76 -5.69 12.80
CA GLN A 2 1.59 -7.14 13.02
C GLN A 2 0.11 -7.51 12.97
N TYR A 3 -0.18 -8.69 12.42
CA TYR A 3 -1.50 -9.31 12.43
C TYR A 3 -1.68 -10.21 13.66
N GLY A 4 -2.94 -10.61 13.90
CA GLY A 4 -3.27 -11.56 14.95
C GLY A 4 -2.95 -13.01 14.58
N GLN A 5 -3.90 -13.91 14.83
CA GLN A 5 -3.74 -15.32 14.44
C GLN A 5 -3.83 -15.47 12.92
N VAL A 6 -2.78 -16.00 12.30
CA VAL A 6 -2.69 -16.20 10.84
C VAL A 6 -2.60 -17.70 10.52
N GLU A 7 -3.34 -18.12 9.52
CA GLU A 7 -3.37 -19.50 9.01
C GLU A 7 -3.03 -19.50 7.51
N LYS A 8 -2.30 -20.52 7.06
CA LYS A 8 -1.98 -20.74 5.64
C LYS A 8 -3.05 -21.56 4.96
N GLY A 9 -3.53 -21.12 3.80
CA GLY A 9 -4.49 -21.82 2.95
C GLY A 9 -4.09 -21.83 1.48
N VAL A 10 -4.94 -22.41 0.65
CA VAL A 10 -4.76 -22.44 -0.81
C VAL A 10 -5.91 -21.69 -1.47
N PHE A 11 -5.59 -20.67 -2.27
CA PHE A 11 -6.59 -19.89 -2.99
C PHE A 11 -7.30 -20.74 -4.05
N LEU A 12 -8.63 -20.70 -4.06
CA LEU A 12 -9.48 -21.42 -5.01
C LEU A 12 -10.09 -20.50 -6.05
N ALA A 13 -10.79 -19.44 -5.60
CA ALA A 13 -11.49 -18.52 -6.49
C ALA A 13 -11.76 -17.16 -5.82
N ARG A 14 -12.02 -16.14 -6.65
CA ARG A 14 -12.46 -14.81 -6.20
C ARG A 14 -13.78 -14.46 -6.90
N PRO A 15 -14.94 -14.84 -6.31
CA PRO A 15 -16.27 -14.59 -6.91
C PRO A 15 -16.56 -13.12 -7.14
N ASN A 16 -16.05 -12.23 -6.27
CA ASN A 16 -16.14 -10.79 -6.41
C ASN A 16 -14.94 -10.10 -5.72
N ARG A 17 -14.85 -8.77 -5.81
CA ARG A 17 -13.71 -8.02 -5.26
C ARG A 17 -13.54 -8.09 -3.73
N PHE A 18 -14.56 -8.55 -3.00
CA PHE A 18 -14.54 -8.59 -1.53
C PHE A 18 -14.41 -10.00 -0.96
N ILE A 19 -14.66 -11.04 -1.77
CA ILE A 19 -14.75 -12.43 -1.31
C ILE A 19 -13.74 -13.30 -2.06
N ALA A 20 -13.05 -14.13 -1.30
CA ALA A 20 -12.24 -15.24 -1.79
C ALA A 20 -12.74 -16.57 -1.22
N LEU A 21 -12.63 -17.62 -2.01
CA LEU A 21 -12.78 -19.02 -1.59
C LEU A 21 -11.38 -19.60 -1.41
N VAL A 22 -11.13 -20.18 -0.25
CA VAL A 22 -9.81 -20.71 0.13
C VAL A 22 -9.98 -22.10 0.74
N ALA A 23 -9.18 -23.07 0.30
CA ALA A 23 -9.06 -24.35 1.00
C ALA A 23 -8.22 -24.13 2.26
N LEU A 24 -8.85 -24.27 3.42
CA LEU A 24 -8.24 -24.12 4.73
C LEU A 24 -8.53 -25.37 5.57
N ASN A 25 -7.48 -26.04 6.05
CA ASN A 25 -7.61 -27.26 6.89
C ASN A 25 -8.52 -28.34 6.27
N GLY A 26 -8.47 -28.51 4.94
CA GLY A 26 -9.25 -29.50 4.21
C GLY A 26 -10.70 -29.11 3.88
N ALA A 27 -11.14 -27.91 4.25
CA ALA A 27 -12.47 -27.38 3.95
C ALA A 27 -12.43 -26.10 3.11
N GLU A 28 -13.43 -25.90 2.25
CA GLU A 28 -13.62 -24.61 1.57
C GLU A 28 -14.12 -23.57 2.58
N THR A 29 -13.40 -22.47 2.65
CA THR A 29 -13.65 -21.36 3.57
C THR A 29 -13.87 -20.05 2.81
N VAL A 30 -14.92 -19.33 3.16
CA VAL A 30 -15.21 -17.99 2.61
C VAL A 30 -14.44 -16.95 3.39
N CYS A 31 -13.58 -16.19 2.70
CA CYS A 31 -12.72 -15.17 3.29
C CYS A 31 -13.05 -13.78 2.71
N HIS A 32 -12.90 -12.75 3.52
CA HIS A 32 -12.93 -11.37 3.05
C HIS A 32 -11.57 -11.00 2.44
N VAL A 33 -11.58 -10.29 1.31
CA VAL A 33 -10.38 -9.73 0.67
C VAL A 33 -10.27 -8.26 1.03
N LYS A 34 -9.27 -7.90 1.84
CA LYS A 34 -9.02 -6.50 2.29
C LYS A 34 -8.38 -5.62 1.21
N ASN A 35 -8.56 -5.98 -0.06
CA ASN A 35 -8.05 -5.23 -1.20
C ASN A 35 -9.10 -5.18 -2.31
N THR A 36 -9.52 -3.98 -2.71
CA THR A 36 -10.49 -3.78 -3.79
C THR A 36 -9.86 -3.78 -5.17
N GLY A 37 -8.53 -3.78 -5.28
CA GLY A 37 -7.76 -3.90 -6.52
C GLY A 37 -8.04 -5.23 -7.24
N ARG A 38 -7.66 -5.30 -8.48
CA ARG A 38 -7.90 -6.52 -9.29
C ARG A 38 -7.09 -7.71 -8.81
N CYS A 39 -5.81 -7.53 -8.52
CA CYS A 39 -4.85 -8.53 -8.01
C CYS A 39 -4.95 -9.88 -8.75
N ARG A 40 -5.21 -9.86 -10.06
CA ARG A 40 -5.41 -11.09 -10.85
C ARG A 40 -4.11 -11.87 -11.01
N GLU A 41 -3.00 -11.15 -11.05
CA GLU A 41 -1.65 -11.68 -11.14
C GLU A 41 -1.16 -12.33 -9.83
N LEU A 42 -1.86 -12.05 -8.72
CA LEU A 42 -1.58 -12.59 -7.39
C LEU A 42 -2.53 -13.72 -7.03
N LEU A 43 -3.83 -13.50 -7.18
CA LEU A 43 -4.88 -14.44 -6.78
C LEU A 43 -5.17 -15.43 -7.91
N VAL A 44 -4.21 -16.33 -8.14
CA VAL A 44 -4.30 -17.42 -9.12
C VAL A 44 -4.70 -18.70 -8.38
N PRO A 45 -5.66 -19.49 -8.89
CA PRO A 45 -6.03 -20.78 -8.27
C PRO A 45 -4.81 -21.66 -7.99
N GLY A 46 -4.71 -22.17 -6.77
CA GLY A 46 -3.56 -22.94 -6.29
C GLY A 46 -2.49 -22.11 -5.57
N ALA A 47 -2.55 -20.78 -5.61
CA ALA A 47 -1.60 -19.94 -4.87
C ALA A 47 -1.74 -20.13 -3.36
N ALA A 48 -0.62 -20.19 -2.65
CA ALA A 48 -0.60 -20.19 -1.19
C ALA A 48 -0.97 -18.79 -0.68
N VAL A 49 -1.92 -18.72 0.23
CA VAL A 49 -2.42 -17.48 0.83
C VAL A 49 -2.39 -17.54 2.35
N TYR A 50 -2.35 -16.37 2.97
CA TYR A 50 -2.36 -16.21 4.42
C TYR A 50 -3.60 -15.44 4.86
N LEU A 51 -4.25 -15.97 5.89
CA LEU A 51 -5.56 -15.55 6.36
C LEU A 51 -5.48 -15.14 7.82
N GLU A 52 -5.78 -13.87 8.10
CA GLU A 52 -5.92 -13.40 9.49
C GLU A 52 -7.31 -13.80 10.02
N LYS A 53 -7.36 -14.46 11.16
CA LYS A 53 -8.60 -14.75 11.86
C LYS A 53 -9.18 -13.50 12.49
N GLY A 54 -10.40 -13.16 12.13
CA GLY A 54 -11.11 -12.01 12.68
C GLY A 54 -11.48 -12.21 14.15
N THR A 55 -11.34 -11.17 14.95
CA THR A 55 -11.64 -11.20 16.39
C THR A 55 -13.09 -10.83 16.72
N ASN A 56 -13.80 -10.15 15.81
CA ASN A 56 -15.19 -9.76 16.03
C ASN A 56 -16.15 -10.91 15.66
N PRO A 57 -16.93 -11.48 16.63
CA PRO A 57 -17.81 -12.62 16.39
C PRO A 57 -19.03 -12.28 15.49
N GLY A 58 -19.36 -10.98 15.31
CA GLY A 58 -20.49 -10.54 14.46
C GLY A 58 -20.15 -10.46 12.97
N ARG A 59 -18.94 -10.84 12.54
CA ARG A 59 -18.52 -10.78 11.13
C ARG A 59 -19.19 -11.87 10.28
N LYS A 60 -19.48 -11.53 9.03
CA LYS A 60 -19.99 -12.49 8.02
C LYS A 60 -18.92 -13.49 7.56
N THR A 61 -17.64 -13.12 7.64
CA THR A 61 -16.50 -13.97 7.29
C THR A 61 -15.56 -14.09 8.48
N ALA A 62 -15.11 -15.29 8.79
CA ALA A 62 -14.20 -15.54 9.91
C ALA A 62 -12.77 -15.07 9.64
N TYR A 63 -12.38 -14.95 8.35
CA TYR A 63 -11.02 -14.67 7.93
C TYR A 63 -10.94 -13.50 6.96
N ASP A 64 -9.81 -12.77 7.03
CA ASP A 64 -9.34 -11.79 6.05
C ASP A 64 -8.14 -12.36 5.29
N LEU A 65 -8.18 -12.34 3.96
CA LEU A 65 -7.02 -12.68 3.14
C LEU A 65 -6.07 -11.48 3.14
N ILE A 66 -4.86 -11.67 3.69
CA ILE A 66 -3.90 -10.59 3.94
C ILE A 66 -2.62 -10.70 3.11
N ALA A 67 -2.20 -11.91 2.72
CA ALA A 67 -0.99 -12.08 1.92
C ALA A 67 -1.09 -13.28 0.97
N VAL A 68 -0.24 -13.29 -0.05
CA VAL A 68 -0.17 -14.33 -1.09
C VAL A 68 1.28 -14.59 -1.49
N GLU A 69 1.60 -15.87 -1.76
CA GLU A 69 2.88 -16.24 -2.35
C GLU A 69 2.82 -16.13 -3.89
N LYS A 70 3.76 -15.39 -4.48
CA LYS A 70 3.98 -15.30 -5.94
C LYS A 70 5.42 -15.72 -6.23
N GLY A 71 5.60 -16.96 -6.68
CA GLY A 71 6.95 -17.54 -6.82
C GLY A 71 7.65 -17.62 -5.47
N HIS A 72 8.78 -16.95 -5.36
CA HIS A 72 9.56 -16.89 -4.12
C HIS A 72 9.20 -15.68 -3.22
N ARG A 73 8.31 -14.81 -3.67
CA ARG A 73 7.91 -13.61 -2.92
C ARG A 73 6.66 -13.82 -2.11
N LEU A 74 6.69 -13.35 -0.89
CA LEU A 74 5.50 -13.14 -0.08
C LEU A 74 5.04 -11.70 -0.22
N ILE A 75 3.83 -11.49 -0.71
CA ILE A 75 3.25 -10.19 -0.98
C ILE A 75 2.10 -9.95 -0.01
N ASN A 76 2.22 -8.95 0.84
CA ASN A 76 1.09 -8.48 1.61
C ASN A 76 0.11 -7.74 0.68
N MET A 77 -1.17 -8.04 0.76
CA MET A 77 -2.18 -7.44 -0.10
C MET A 77 -3.29 -6.71 0.66
N ASP A 78 -3.15 -6.58 1.98
CA ASP A 78 -4.07 -5.75 2.79
C ASP A 78 -3.88 -4.27 2.42
N ALA A 79 -4.92 -3.65 1.85
CA ALA A 79 -4.90 -2.24 1.44
C ALA A 79 -4.79 -1.25 2.63
N GLN A 80 -4.99 -1.71 3.86
CA GLN A 80 -4.82 -0.89 5.06
C GLN A 80 -3.41 -1.01 5.68
N ALA A 81 -2.67 -2.04 5.32
CA ALA A 81 -1.34 -2.30 5.88
C ALA A 81 -0.32 -1.17 5.58
N PRO A 82 -0.29 -0.55 4.38
CA PRO A 82 0.63 0.55 4.08
C PRO A 82 0.54 1.70 5.06
N ASN A 83 -0.66 2.17 5.38
CA ASN A 83 -0.86 3.28 6.31
C ASN A 83 -0.48 2.89 7.74
N LYS A 84 -0.76 1.66 8.17
CA LYS A 84 -0.33 1.16 9.49
C LYS A 84 1.19 1.06 9.59
N ALA A 85 1.85 0.51 8.56
CA ALA A 85 3.30 0.40 8.53
C ALA A 85 3.98 1.78 8.51
N PHE A 86 3.43 2.72 7.73
CA PHE A 86 3.94 4.10 7.71
C PHE A 86 3.75 4.80 9.05
N ALA A 87 2.60 4.65 9.72
CA ALA A 87 2.36 5.26 11.04
C ALA A 87 3.42 4.85 12.07
N GLU A 88 3.81 3.57 12.10
CA GLU A 88 4.87 3.07 12.98
C GLU A 88 6.27 3.57 12.58
N TRP A 89 6.44 3.96 11.33
CA TRP A 89 7.73 4.37 10.75
C TRP A 89 7.88 5.89 10.60
N ALA A 90 6.79 6.65 10.74
CA ALA A 90 6.73 8.09 10.44
C ALA A 90 7.83 8.93 11.13
N LEU A 91 8.14 8.66 12.41
CA LEU A 91 9.21 9.36 13.13
C LEU A 91 10.63 8.96 12.70
N ARG A 92 10.80 7.82 12.02
CA ARG A 92 12.06 7.47 11.35
C ARG A 92 12.16 8.14 9.99
N PHE A 93 11.03 8.30 9.31
CA PHE A 93 10.96 9.00 8.04
C PHE A 93 11.28 10.48 8.19
N ASP A 94 10.67 11.15 9.14
CA ASP A 94 11.01 12.54 9.47
C ASP A 94 11.33 12.67 10.98
N PRO A 95 12.62 12.55 11.36
CA PRO A 95 13.05 12.66 12.76
C PRO A 95 12.85 14.06 13.35
N THR A 96 12.53 15.08 12.54
CA THR A 96 12.26 16.44 13.00
C THR A 96 10.80 16.64 13.41
N ALA A 97 9.95 15.63 13.15
CA ALA A 97 8.53 15.68 13.50
C ALA A 97 8.33 15.63 15.02
N THR A 98 7.49 16.52 15.52
CA THR A 98 7.09 16.61 16.93
C THR A 98 5.73 15.98 17.18
N ALA A 99 4.89 15.85 16.12
CA ALA A 99 3.61 15.18 16.16
C ALA A 99 3.28 14.54 14.81
N VAL A 100 2.50 13.46 14.84
CA VAL A 100 2.03 12.73 13.66
C VAL A 100 0.51 12.63 13.71
N HIS A 101 -0.16 13.16 12.69
CA HIS A 101 -1.62 13.11 12.54
C HIS A 101 -1.98 12.26 11.34
N SER A 102 -2.82 11.26 11.54
CA SER A 102 -3.40 10.47 10.45
C SER A 102 -4.69 11.11 9.92
N GLU A 103 -5.01 10.84 8.65
CA GLU A 103 -6.26 11.29 8.03
C GLU A 103 -6.44 12.83 8.10
N TYR A 104 -5.37 13.56 7.83
CA TYR A 104 -5.29 15.01 8.00
C TYR A 104 -6.00 15.76 6.87
N ARG A 105 -6.89 16.69 7.24
CA ARG A 105 -7.60 17.52 6.26
C ARG A 105 -6.72 18.68 5.82
N PHE A 106 -6.34 18.69 4.55
CA PHE A 106 -5.60 19.78 3.90
C PHE A 106 -6.30 20.19 2.62
N GLY A 107 -6.55 21.49 2.46
CA GLY A 107 -7.29 22.01 1.31
C GLY A 107 -8.64 21.32 1.14
N GLN A 108 -8.84 20.73 -0.02
CA GLN A 108 -10.07 20.00 -0.37
C GLN A 108 -9.93 18.48 -0.29
N SER A 109 -8.81 18.00 0.28
CA SER A 109 -8.52 16.59 0.40
C SER A 109 -8.27 16.20 1.85
N ARG A 110 -8.29 14.90 2.10
CA ARG A 110 -7.85 14.29 3.33
C ARG A 110 -6.64 13.42 2.95
N LEU A 111 -5.47 13.89 3.33
CA LEU A 111 -4.20 13.21 3.13
C LEU A 111 -3.95 12.19 4.24
N ASP A 112 -3.18 11.15 3.94
CA ASP A 112 -3.00 10.04 4.86
C ASP A 112 -2.30 10.47 6.15
N PHE A 113 -1.27 11.34 6.07
CA PHE A 113 -0.54 11.83 7.24
C PHE A 113 -0.14 13.31 7.11
N CYS A 114 -0.04 13.95 8.28
CA CYS A 114 0.62 15.23 8.48
C CYS A 114 1.59 15.09 9.66
N LEU A 115 2.85 15.40 9.43
CA LEU A 115 3.88 15.46 10.45
C LEU A 115 4.13 16.95 10.76
N GLU A 116 3.94 17.34 12.03
CA GLU A 116 4.28 18.68 12.48
C GLU A 116 5.78 18.77 12.75
N THR A 117 6.45 19.74 12.15
CA THR A 117 7.88 19.98 12.35
C THR A 117 8.12 21.42 12.76
N LEU A 118 9.31 21.73 13.26
CA LEU A 118 9.70 23.11 13.58
C LEU A 118 9.73 24.04 12.36
N LYS A 119 9.74 23.48 11.14
CA LYS A 119 9.77 24.22 9.86
C LYS A 119 8.39 24.31 9.20
N GLY A 120 7.34 23.81 9.84
CA GLY A 120 5.99 23.75 9.28
C GLY A 120 5.47 22.31 9.15
N LEU A 121 4.52 22.10 8.26
CA LEU A 121 3.93 20.80 8.04
C LEU A 121 4.71 19.99 7.01
N HIS A 122 4.80 18.68 7.22
CA HIS A 122 5.21 17.73 6.21
C HIS A 122 4.03 16.79 5.91
N LEU A 123 3.42 16.97 4.76
CA LEU A 123 2.23 16.26 4.32
C LEU A 123 2.64 15.01 3.54
N VAL A 124 2.05 13.87 3.88
CA VAL A 124 2.41 12.59 3.25
C VAL A 124 1.16 11.87 2.77
N GLU A 125 1.19 11.49 1.51
CA GLU A 125 0.19 10.60 0.90
C GLU A 125 0.82 9.23 0.67
N VAL A 126 0.27 8.20 1.29
CA VAL A 126 0.77 6.82 1.25
C VAL A 126 0.05 6.01 0.17
N LYS A 127 0.79 5.26 -0.61
CA LYS A 127 0.25 4.36 -1.64
C LYS A 127 0.83 2.96 -1.47
N GLY A 128 -0.04 1.97 -1.26
CA GLY A 128 0.35 0.56 -1.28
C GLY A 128 0.63 0.08 -2.71
N VAL A 129 1.72 -0.66 -2.90
CA VAL A 129 2.14 -1.18 -4.20
C VAL A 129 2.30 -2.70 -4.12
N THR A 130 1.50 -3.41 -4.92
CA THR A 130 1.52 -4.88 -5.01
C THR A 130 1.74 -5.40 -6.42
N LEU A 131 1.63 -4.54 -7.45
CA LEU A 131 1.84 -4.91 -8.84
C LEU A 131 3.35 -5.05 -9.12
N GLU A 132 3.78 -6.27 -9.32
CA GLU A 132 5.18 -6.61 -9.59
C GLU A 132 5.28 -7.51 -10.82
N GLU A 133 6.27 -7.23 -11.68
CA GLU A 133 6.63 -8.05 -12.83
C GLU A 133 8.15 -8.05 -13.00
N ASN A 134 8.78 -9.23 -12.89
CA ASN A 134 10.24 -9.43 -13.04
C ASN A 134 11.10 -8.54 -12.13
N GLY A 135 10.62 -8.25 -10.91
CA GLY A 135 11.30 -7.38 -9.95
C GLY A 135 10.99 -5.89 -10.11
N HIS A 136 10.33 -5.48 -11.17
CA HIS A 136 9.88 -4.11 -11.38
C HIS A 136 8.50 -3.92 -10.77
N VAL A 137 8.33 -2.90 -9.93
CA VAL A 137 7.02 -2.60 -9.33
C VAL A 137 6.42 -1.34 -9.93
N ARG A 138 5.09 -1.35 -10.10
CA ARG A 138 4.37 -0.26 -10.75
C ARG A 138 3.14 0.17 -9.96
N PHE A 139 2.83 1.45 -10.04
CA PHE A 139 1.59 2.03 -9.54
C PHE A 139 1.02 3.05 -10.52
N PRO A 140 -0.31 3.08 -10.74
CA PRO A 140 -1.35 2.25 -10.10
C PRO A 140 -1.58 0.91 -10.83
N ASP A 141 -2.24 -0.03 -10.15
CA ASP A 141 -2.74 -1.28 -10.73
C ASP A 141 -4.07 -1.10 -11.52
N ALA A 142 -4.78 0.00 -11.23
CA ALA A 142 -5.99 0.43 -11.93
C ALA A 142 -6.06 1.97 -11.98
N PRO A 143 -6.81 2.58 -12.92
CA PRO A 143 -6.97 4.04 -12.99
C PRO A 143 -7.42 4.64 -11.66
N THR A 144 -6.80 5.76 -11.23
CA THR A 144 -7.00 6.41 -9.94
C THR A 144 -7.04 7.93 -10.05
N GLU A 145 -8.21 8.49 -10.35
CA GLU A 145 -8.41 9.95 -10.39
C GLU A 145 -8.18 10.58 -9.02
N ARG A 146 -8.56 9.88 -7.95
CA ARG A 146 -8.27 10.32 -6.59
C ARG A 146 -6.76 10.44 -6.34
N GLY A 147 -5.96 9.53 -6.89
CA GLY A 147 -4.50 9.60 -6.80
C GLY A 147 -3.93 10.84 -7.47
N VAL A 148 -4.43 11.19 -8.66
CA VAL A 148 -4.06 12.42 -9.38
C VAL A 148 -4.42 13.66 -8.54
N LYS A 149 -5.65 13.71 -8.00
CA LYS A 149 -6.09 14.81 -7.13
C LYS A 149 -5.16 14.97 -5.92
N HIS A 150 -4.78 13.90 -5.25
CA HIS A 150 -3.89 13.97 -4.09
C HIS A 150 -2.49 14.48 -4.47
N LEU A 151 -1.96 14.12 -5.65
CA LEU A 151 -0.69 14.68 -6.13
C LEU A 151 -0.77 16.20 -6.34
N HIS A 152 -1.87 16.71 -6.87
CA HIS A 152 -2.08 18.16 -7.00
C HIS A 152 -2.19 18.87 -5.64
N GLU A 153 -2.81 18.24 -4.64
CA GLU A 153 -2.85 18.78 -3.27
C GLU A 153 -1.45 18.81 -2.62
N LEU A 154 -0.60 17.81 -2.91
CA LEU A 154 0.80 17.83 -2.46
C LEU A 154 1.60 18.93 -3.14
N ILE A 155 1.39 19.19 -4.44
CA ILE A 155 1.99 20.34 -5.15
C ILE A 155 1.56 21.64 -4.48
N HIS A 156 0.26 21.80 -4.24
CA HIS A 156 -0.27 22.99 -3.57
C HIS A 156 0.33 23.19 -2.16
N ALA A 157 0.57 22.12 -1.43
CA ALA A 157 1.24 22.19 -0.13
C ALA A 157 2.67 22.77 -0.26
N VAL A 158 3.43 22.34 -1.27
CA VAL A 158 4.78 22.88 -1.54
C VAL A 158 4.73 24.36 -1.93
N GLU A 159 3.76 24.77 -2.75
CA GLU A 159 3.54 26.17 -3.13
C GLU A 159 3.25 27.08 -1.92
N LEU A 160 2.60 26.53 -0.88
CA LEU A 160 2.36 27.21 0.40
C LEU A 160 3.55 27.17 1.36
N GLY A 161 4.68 26.59 0.96
CA GLY A 161 5.91 26.52 1.75
C GLY A 161 5.98 25.34 2.72
N HIS A 162 5.10 24.36 2.59
CA HIS A 162 5.14 23.11 3.36
C HIS A 162 6.00 22.06 2.67
N GLN A 163 6.43 21.05 3.43
CA GLN A 163 7.00 19.83 2.86
C GLN A 163 5.86 18.89 2.45
N ALA A 164 6.06 18.16 1.35
CA ALA A 164 5.09 17.17 0.88
C ALA A 164 5.78 15.97 0.24
N THR A 165 5.24 14.76 0.46
CA THR A 165 5.79 13.52 -0.09
C THR A 165 4.68 12.57 -0.55
N ALA A 166 4.82 12.05 -1.76
CA ALA A 166 4.12 10.86 -2.24
C ALA A 166 4.97 9.63 -1.86
N PHE A 167 4.48 8.82 -0.92
CA PHE A 167 5.22 7.72 -0.33
C PHE A 167 4.63 6.37 -0.77
N PHE A 168 5.42 5.58 -1.52
CA PHE A 168 5.01 4.29 -2.04
C PHE A 168 5.54 3.17 -1.15
N VAL A 169 4.62 2.48 -0.46
CA VAL A 169 4.90 1.30 0.35
C VAL A 169 4.78 0.07 -0.54
N ILE A 170 5.91 -0.50 -0.91
CA ILE A 170 5.97 -1.72 -1.71
C ILE A 170 5.80 -2.90 -0.77
N GLN A 171 4.65 -3.57 -0.87
CA GLN A 171 4.19 -4.57 0.08
C GLN A 171 4.87 -5.94 -0.12
N MET A 172 6.14 -5.93 -0.51
CA MET A 172 7.00 -7.09 -0.70
C MET A 172 8.47 -6.72 -0.58
N ALA A 173 9.34 -7.73 -0.49
CA ALA A 173 10.80 -7.56 -0.48
C ALA A 173 11.43 -7.77 -1.89
N ASP A 174 12.73 -7.45 -1.99
CA ASP A 174 13.62 -7.83 -3.09
C ASP A 174 13.15 -7.40 -4.49
N VAL A 175 12.73 -6.14 -4.60
CA VAL A 175 12.40 -5.50 -5.88
C VAL A 175 13.56 -4.66 -6.40
N LEU A 176 13.58 -4.41 -7.71
CA LEU A 176 14.66 -3.67 -8.39
C LEU A 176 14.42 -2.16 -8.40
N ASP A 177 13.21 -1.77 -8.77
CA ASP A 177 12.82 -0.37 -8.92
C ASP A 177 11.30 -0.20 -8.87
N PHE A 178 10.89 1.08 -8.77
CA PHE A 178 9.51 1.54 -8.84
C PHE A 178 9.32 2.49 -10.01
N LEU A 179 8.23 2.29 -10.79
CA LEU A 179 7.85 3.13 -11.90
C LEU A 179 6.37 3.51 -11.84
N PRO A 180 5.97 4.71 -12.34
CA PRO A 180 4.57 4.96 -12.64
C PRO A 180 4.08 4.01 -13.74
N ASN A 181 2.85 3.54 -13.62
CA ASN A 181 2.23 2.66 -14.61
C ASN A 181 1.50 3.48 -15.67
N ASP A 182 2.28 4.05 -16.58
CA ASP A 182 1.76 4.90 -17.67
C ASP A 182 0.83 4.13 -18.62
N VAL A 183 0.99 2.81 -18.73
CA VAL A 183 0.10 1.96 -19.54
C VAL A 183 -1.31 1.91 -18.94
N THR A 184 -1.39 1.83 -17.62
CA THR A 184 -2.68 1.76 -16.91
C THR A 184 -3.32 3.13 -16.73
N HIS A 185 -2.50 4.15 -16.38
CA HIS A 185 -2.98 5.51 -16.10
C HIS A 185 -1.92 6.57 -16.41
N PRO A 186 -1.77 6.98 -17.68
CA PRO A 186 -0.74 7.97 -18.09
C PRO A 186 -0.89 9.31 -17.39
N THR A 187 -2.12 9.73 -17.05
CA THR A 187 -2.39 10.95 -16.30
C THR A 187 -1.79 10.93 -14.90
N PHE A 188 -1.80 9.77 -14.23
CA PHE A 188 -1.14 9.62 -12.93
C PHE A 188 0.38 9.76 -13.04
N GLY A 189 1.00 9.11 -14.05
CA GLY A 189 2.44 9.23 -14.27
C GLY A 189 2.86 10.65 -14.58
N ALA A 190 2.10 11.36 -15.44
CA ALA A 190 2.33 12.77 -15.72
C ALA A 190 2.22 13.65 -14.47
N ALA A 191 1.18 13.45 -13.65
CA ALA A 191 0.99 14.18 -12.40
C ALA A 191 2.11 13.89 -11.38
N LEU A 192 2.62 12.65 -11.32
CA LEU A 192 3.72 12.28 -10.42
C LEU A 192 5.03 12.96 -10.83
N ARG A 193 5.32 13.04 -12.14
CA ARG A 193 6.48 13.79 -12.68
C ARG A 193 6.34 15.28 -12.41
N GLN A 194 5.14 15.85 -12.59
CA GLN A 194 4.85 17.24 -12.25
C GLN A 194 5.05 17.51 -10.75
N ALA A 195 4.55 16.64 -9.88
CA ALA A 195 4.73 16.75 -8.45
C ALA A 195 6.22 16.74 -8.07
N LYS A 196 7.02 15.85 -8.66
CA LYS A 196 8.47 15.82 -8.46
C LYS A 196 9.14 17.10 -8.91
N ALA A 197 8.77 17.64 -10.07
CA ALA A 197 9.31 18.89 -10.58
C ALA A 197 8.94 20.10 -9.72
N ALA A 198 7.78 20.08 -9.07
CA ALA A 198 7.32 21.11 -8.14
C ALA A 198 7.96 21.03 -6.75
N GLY A 199 8.80 20.02 -6.48
CA GLY A 199 9.49 19.87 -5.19
C GLY A 199 8.83 18.86 -4.22
N VAL A 200 7.77 18.15 -4.63
CA VAL A 200 7.21 17.06 -3.85
C VAL A 200 8.22 15.90 -3.78
N GLY A 201 8.47 15.39 -2.59
CA GLY A 201 9.22 14.14 -2.40
C GLY A 201 8.49 12.98 -3.07
N VAL A 202 9.21 12.14 -3.83
CA VAL A 202 8.66 10.89 -4.37
C VAL A 202 9.58 9.79 -3.89
N GLU A 203 9.06 8.97 -2.98
CA GLU A 203 9.82 7.92 -2.32
C GLU A 203 9.10 6.59 -2.42
N ALA A 204 9.87 5.54 -2.63
CA ALA A 204 9.40 4.16 -2.66
C ALA A 204 10.26 3.30 -1.73
N TRP A 205 9.61 2.51 -0.88
CA TRP A 205 10.27 1.66 0.09
C TRP A 205 9.66 0.27 0.06
N CYS A 206 10.51 -0.76 -0.04
CA CYS A 206 10.06 -2.15 0.09
C CYS A 206 9.87 -2.52 1.56
N CYS A 207 9.09 -3.56 1.78
CA CYS A 207 8.79 -4.07 3.10
C CYS A 207 9.41 -5.45 3.30
N ARG A 208 9.86 -5.72 4.53
CA ARG A 208 10.00 -7.07 5.01
C ARG A 208 8.60 -7.59 5.35
N VAL A 209 8.20 -8.67 4.69
CA VAL A 209 6.89 -9.28 4.85
C VAL A 209 7.06 -10.69 5.39
N THR A 210 6.35 -11.00 6.46
CA THR A 210 6.19 -12.36 7.00
C THR A 210 4.71 -12.75 6.91
N PRO A 211 4.33 -14.00 7.16
CA PRO A 211 2.92 -14.40 7.19
C PRO A 211 2.03 -13.54 8.08
N ASP A 212 2.59 -12.98 9.15
CA ASP A 212 1.88 -12.27 10.21
C ASP A 212 2.34 -10.82 10.41
N SER A 213 3.27 -10.30 9.60
CA SER A 213 3.76 -8.93 9.76
C SER A 213 4.17 -8.26 8.45
N MET A 214 4.20 -6.92 8.47
CA MET A 214 4.81 -6.10 7.43
C MET A 214 5.50 -4.90 8.06
N GLU A 215 6.75 -4.66 7.69
CA GLU A 215 7.59 -3.56 8.19
C GLU A 215 8.33 -2.89 7.03
N ILE A 216 8.33 -1.56 6.98
CA ILE A 216 9.12 -0.79 6.00
C ILE A 216 10.60 -1.05 6.26
N ASP A 217 11.36 -1.40 5.21
CA ASP A 217 12.75 -1.89 5.36
C ASP A 217 13.75 -1.04 4.57
N LYS A 218 13.71 -1.08 3.23
CA LYS A 218 14.75 -0.49 2.37
C LYS A 218 14.17 0.46 1.32
N PRO A 219 14.89 1.57 1.00
CA PRO A 219 14.51 2.42 -0.11
C PRO A 219 14.67 1.66 -1.43
N VAL A 220 13.80 1.98 -2.38
CA VAL A 220 13.78 1.43 -3.72
C VAL A 220 14.00 2.56 -4.73
N LYS A 221 14.78 2.29 -5.76
CA LYS A 221 15.06 3.26 -6.82
C LYS A 221 13.75 3.65 -7.52
N VAL A 222 13.46 4.96 -7.55
CA VAL A 222 12.33 5.53 -8.29
C VAL A 222 12.80 5.94 -9.69
N ILE A 223 12.09 5.50 -10.72
CA ILE A 223 12.31 5.85 -12.13
C ILE A 223 11.05 6.53 -12.65
N LEU A 224 11.10 7.84 -12.94
CA LEU A 224 9.97 8.67 -13.38
C LEU A 224 10.01 8.96 -14.86
#